data_3c3a244e4144cba00545474fc40e7912
#
_entry.id   3c3a244e4144cba00545474fc40e7912
#
_cell.length_a   1.000
_cell.length_b   1.000
_cell.length_c   1.000
_cell.angle_alpha   90.00
_cell.angle_beta   90.00
_cell.angle_gamma   90.00
#
_symmetry.space_group_name_H-M   'P 1'
#
loop_
_entity.id
_entity.type
_entity.pdbx_description
1 polymer ?
#
loop_
_entity_poly.entity_id
_entity_poly.type
_entity_poly.pdbx_seq_one_letter_code
_entity_poly.pdbx_strand_id
1 'polypeptide(L)'
;MDFETFPCPLPRFKGEFPYIQSPFEFSLHIESNPGSCDLEKDNIVFLAKTTKDEREDLVKELLKYINPNKGTLFAQNVSFEKGRIKELASIFPEYKEDLLKIYNRGFDLLWLLNNNKELYEELGFTGKDLETFNFYDERLSGSFSIKKTLPVFSDLSYDNLDVHNGTEAIVVYANYDNYSKEEREKQQEALKIYCRQDTWAMVEILNALRKLVK
;
A
#
# COMPACT_ATOMS: atom_id res chain seq x y z
N MET A 1 -2.00 1.03 4.11
CA MET A 1 -0.56 0.80 3.89
C MET A 1 -0.31 0.51 2.42
N ASP A 2 0.81 0.99 1.91
CA ASP A 2 1.24 0.80 0.52
C ASP A 2 2.76 0.71 0.45
N PHE A 3 3.30 -0.11 -0.48
CA PHE A 3 4.72 -0.26 -0.76
C PHE A 3 5.04 0.15 -2.19
N GLU A 4 6.10 0.95 -2.37
CA GLU A 4 6.75 1.11 -3.66
C GLU A 4 7.96 0.18 -3.77
N THR A 5 8.11 -0.47 -4.92
CA THR A 5 9.10 -1.53 -5.10
C THR A 5 9.89 -1.38 -6.40
N PHE A 6 11.11 -1.89 -6.41
CA PHE A 6 11.98 -1.90 -7.58
C PHE A 6 12.28 -3.33 -8.04
N PRO A 7 11.67 -3.80 -9.15
CA PRO A 7 11.93 -5.11 -9.74
C PRO A 7 13.17 -5.06 -10.64
N CYS A 8 14.32 -5.44 -10.10
CA CYS A 8 15.54 -5.50 -10.90
C CYS A 8 15.73 -6.87 -11.57
N PRO A 9 16.07 -6.94 -12.87
CA PRO A 9 16.36 -8.22 -13.55
C PRO A 9 17.60 -8.92 -12.98
N LEU A 10 18.55 -8.18 -12.42
CA LEU A 10 19.71 -8.71 -11.72
C LEU A 10 19.59 -8.46 -10.22
N PRO A 11 19.77 -9.50 -9.37
CA PRO A 11 19.78 -9.30 -7.92
C PRO A 11 20.80 -8.24 -7.51
N ARG A 12 20.38 -7.26 -6.72
CA ARG A 12 21.22 -6.16 -6.24
C ARG A 12 21.74 -6.41 -4.84
N PHE A 13 20.95 -7.12 -4.04
CA PHE A 13 21.20 -7.28 -2.62
C PHE A 13 21.11 -8.75 -2.21
N LYS A 14 21.65 -9.06 -1.03
CA LYS A 14 21.57 -10.39 -0.45
C LYS A 14 20.11 -10.81 -0.27
N GLY A 15 19.78 -12.03 -0.72
CA GLY A 15 18.43 -12.60 -0.61
C GLY A 15 17.50 -12.21 -1.75
N GLU A 16 17.92 -11.40 -2.71
CA GLU A 16 17.16 -11.13 -3.92
C GLU A 16 17.29 -12.24 -4.95
N PHE A 17 16.28 -12.38 -5.79
CA PHE A 17 16.26 -13.15 -7.04
C PHE A 17 15.77 -12.23 -8.17
N PRO A 18 15.95 -12.61 -9.45
CA PRO A 18 15.53 -11.78 -10.58
C PRO A 18 14.06 -11.37 -10.48
N TYR A 19 13.81 -10.07 -10.68
CA TYR A 19 12.49 -9.45 -10.67
C TYR A 19 11.74 -9.51 -9.32
N ILE A 20 12.41 -9.82 -8.21
CA ILE A 20 11.81 -9.63 -6.89
C ILE A 20 11.38 -8.17 -6.71
N GLN A 21 10.19 -7.98 -6.17
CA GLN A 21 9.66 -6.65 -5.87
C GLN A 21 10.29 -6.09 -4.59
N SER A 22 11.54 -5.61 -4.72
CA SER A 22 12.32 -5.13 -3.58
C SER A 22 11.80 -3.78 -3.09
N PRO A 23 11.22 -3.66 -1.88
CA PRO A 23 10.62 -2.41 -1.42
C PRO A 23 11.71 -1.38 -1.12
N PHE A 24 11.47 -0.14 -1.57
CA PHE A 24 12.31 1.02 -1.30
C PHE A 24 11.55 2.15 -0.59
N GLU A 25 10.23 2.06 -0.56
CA GLU A 25 9.35 3.03 0.11
C GLU A 25 8.14 2.32 0.70
N PHE A 26 7.61 2.84 1.80
CA PHE A 26 6.25 2.59 2.24
C PHE A 26 5.58 3.88 2.72
N SER A 27 4.27 3.92 2.60
CA SER A 27 3.41 4.87 3.30
C SER A 27 2.42 4.12 4.18
N LEU A 28 2.08 4.73 5.31
CA LEU A 28 1.16 4.20 6.30
C LEU A 28 0.32 5.34 6.88
N HIS A 29 -1.01 5.21 6.86
CA HIS A 29 -1.90 6.02 7.69
C HIS A 29 -2.38 5.19 8.89
N ILE A 30 -2.33 5.77 10.09
CA ILE A 30 -2.73 5.11 11.33
C ILE A 30 -4.03 5.73 11.82
N GLU A 31 -5.11 4.96 11.79
CA GLU A 31 -6.41 5.36 12.29
C GLU A 31 -6.68 4.71 13.65
N SER A 32 -6.83 5.51 14.70
CA SER A 32 -7.09 5.03 16.05
C SER A 32 -8.58 4.78 16.32
N ASN A 33 -9.45 5.58 15.71
CA ASN A 33 -10.90 5.46 15.78
C ASN A 33 -11.50 5.70 14.38
N PRO A 34 -12.60 5.04 14.02
CA PRO A 34 -13.22 5.21 12.71
C PRO A 34 -13.49 6.68 12.34
N GLY A 35 -12.87 7.15 11.25
CA GLY A 35 -13.00 8.51 10.74
C GLY A 35 -12.14 9.56 11.44
N SER A 36 -11.18 9.16 12.29
CA SER A 36 -10.30 10.09 13.00
C SER A 36 -8.97 10.36 12.30
N CYS A 37 -8.67 9.69 11.20
CA CYS A 37 -7.39 9.79 10.53
C CYS A 37 -7.21 11.17 9.87
N ASP A 38 -6.04 11.79 10.10
CA ASP A 38 -5.63 13.06 9.50
C ASP A 38 -4.56 12.80 8.43
N LEU A 39 -4.66 13.48 7.29
CA LEU A 39 -3.77 13.30 6.14
C LEU A 39 -2.29 13.49 6.49
N GLU A 40 -1.97 14.49 7.30
CA GLU A 40 -0.58 14.88 7.57
C GLU A 40 -0.07 14.29 8.89
N LYS A 41 -0.89 14.34 9.96
CA LYS A 41 -0.47 13.98 11.31
C LYS A 41 -0.37 12.49 11.54
N ASP A 42 -1.24 11.72 10.86
CA ASP A 42 -1.33 10.28 11.04
C ASP A 42 -0.65 9.51 9.90
N ASN A 43 0.10 10.21 9.04
CA ASN A 43 0.89 9.61 7.98
C ASN A 43 2.33 9.38 8.41
N ILE A 44 2.85 8.21 8.10
CA ILE A 44 4.25 7.82 8.22
C ILE A 44 4.74 7.34 6.86
N VAL A 45 5.84 7.91 6.39
CA VAL A 45 6.50 7.52 5.16
C VAL A 45 7.95 7.15 5.46
N PHE A 46 8.38 6.00 4.98
CA PHE A 46 9.79 5.66 4.82
C PHE A 46 10.12 5.70 3.33
N LEU A 47 11.20 6.35 2.97
CA LEU A 47 11.76 6.33 1.61
C LEU A 47 13.27 6.11 1.70
N ALA A 48 13.77 5.12 0.98
CA ALA A 48 15.20 4.89 0.83
C ALA A 48 15.88 6.15 0.26
N LYS A 49 16.96 6.56 0.91
CA LYS A 49 17.70 7.80 0.56
C LYS A 49 18.68 7.58 -0.59
N THR A 50 19.06 6.33 -0.80
CA THR A 50 20.09 5.92 -1.77
C THR A 50 19.63 4.67 -2.52
N THR A 51 20.42 4.25 -3.51
CA THR A 51 20.24 2.96 -4.21
C THR A 51 20.87 1.79 -3.46
N LYS A 52 21.42 2.00 -2.27
CA LYS A 52 21.96 0.93 -1.41
C LYS A 52 20.84 0.16 -0.72
N ASP A 53 21.22 -0.95 -0.08
CA ASP A 53 20.24 -1.76 0.67
C ASP A 53 19.82 -1.07 1.98
N GLU A 54 18.66 -0.47 1.98
CA GLU A 54 18.03 0.18 3.13
C GLU A 54 16.77 -0.59 3.60
N ARG A 55 16.58 -1.85 3.14
CA ARG A 55 15.40 -2.66 3.49
C ARG A 55 15.34 -3.02 4.98
N GLU A 56 16.47 -3.18 5.65
CA GLU A 56 16.47 -3.40 7.09
C GLU A 56 16.00 -2.16 7.85
N ASP A 57 16.41 -0.98 7.43
CA ASP A 57 15.94 0.29 8.00
C ASP A 57 14.46 0.51 7.75
N LEU A 58 13.97 0.13 6.55
CA LEU A 58 12.55 0.11 6.22
C LEU A 58 11.76 -0.79 7.18
N VAL A 59 12.24 -2.01 7.45
CA VAL A 59 11.60 -2.95 8.40
C VAL A 59 11.58 -2.37 9.82
N LYS A 60 12.68 -1.82 10.29
CA LYS A 60 12.77 -1.19 11.62
C LYS A 60 11.78 -0.04 11.76
N GLU A 61 11.70 0.82 10.75
CA GLU A 61 10.76 1.94 10.77
C GLU A 61 9.30 1.46 10.73
N LEU A 62 8.99 0.45 9.91
CA LEU A 62 7.67 -0.16 9.86
C LEU A 62 7.24 -0.71 11.23
N LEU A 63 8.10 -1.50 11.88
CA LEU A 63 7.83 -2.12 13.17
C LEU A 63 7.76 -1.12 14.34
N LYS A 64 8.34 0.06 14.19
CA LYS A 64 8.23 1.15 15.16
C LYS A 64 6.80 1.69 15.26
N TYR A 65 6.07 1.70 14.15
CA TYR A 65 4.72 2.30 14.09
C TYR A 65 3.60 1.27 14.04
N ILE A 66 3.82 0.09 13.48
CA ILE A 66 2.81 -0.98 13.47
C ILE A 66 3.02 -1.90 14.67
N ASN A 67 2.06 -1.89 15.60
CA ASN A 67 2.04 -2.88 16.67
C ASN A 67 1.73 -4.28 16.08
N PRO A 68 2.65 -5.26 16.17
CA PRO A 68 2.44 -6.58 15.58
C PRO A 68 1.24 -7.36 16.17
N ASN A 69 0.74 -6.95 17.33
CA ASN A 69 -0.33 -7.65 18.06
C ASN A 69 -1.67 -6.91 18.03
N LYS A 70 -1.78 -5.74 17.40
CA LYS A 70 -3.00 -4.92 17.40
C LYS A 70 -3.34 -4.33 16.04
N GLY A 71 -4.63 -4.07 15.83
CA GLY A 71 -5.16 -3.40 14.65
C GLY A 71 -5.25 -4.32 13.42
N THR A 72 -5.74 -3.79 12.33
CA THR A 72 -5.86 -4.44 11.01
C THR A 72 -5.05 -3.66 10.01
N LEU A 73 -4.27 -4.37 9.18
CA LEU A 73 -3.53 -3.77 8.08
C LEU A 73 -4.44 -3.72 6.86
N PHE A 74 -4.93 -2.53 6.52
CA PHE A 74 -5.69 -2.31 5.29
C PHE A 74 -4.76 -2.00 4.12
N ALA A 75 -5.02 -2.63 2.99
CA ALA A 75 -4.41 -2.31 1.71
C ALA A 75 -5.40 -2.53 0.56
N GLN A 76 -5.16 -1.88 -0.57
CA GLN A 76 -5.87 -2.16 -1.82
C GLN A 76 -5.09 -3.22 -2.58
N ASN A 77 -5.66 -4.44 -2.76
CA ASN A 77 -4.95 -5.61 -3.25
C ASN A 77 -3.87 -6.10 -2.24
N VAL A 78 -4.29 -6.36 -1.02
CA VAL A 78 -3.42 -6.72 0.12
C VAL A 78 -2.42 -7.86 -0.15
N SER A 79 -2.67 -8.66 -1.19
CA SER A 79 -1.78 -9.75 -1.59
C SER A 79 -0.38 -9.26 -1.97
N PHE A 80 -0.29 -8.06 -2.55
CA PHE A 80 0.98 -7.44 -2.90
C PHE A 80 1.76 -7.09 -1.63
N GLU A 81 1.19 -6.33 -0.68
CA GLU A 81 1.82 -5.94 0.58
C GLU A 81 2.20 -7.14 1.43
N LYS A 82 1.29 -8.12 1.52
CA LYS A 82 1.56 -9.38 2.22
C LYS A 82 2.74 -10.14 1.61
N GLY A 83 2.86 -10.14 0.28
CA GLY A 83 4.01 -10.69 -0.42
C GLY A 83 5.32 -10.04 0.02
N ARG A 84 5.36 -8.71 0.04
CA ARG A 84 6.55 -7.93 0.48
C ARG A 84 6.91 -8.20 1.93
N ILE A 85 5.92 -8.17 2.82
CA ILE A 85 6.12 -8.49 4.24
C ILE A 85 6.71 -9.90 4.43
N LYS A 86 6.21 -10.89 3.69
CA LYS A 86 6.69 -12.27 3.75
C LYS A 86 8.13 -12.41 3.23
N GLU A 87 8.47 -11.71 2.15
CA GLU A 87 9.83 -11.67 1.60
C GLU A 87 10.80 -11.01 2.58
N LEU A 88 10.43 -9.86 3.15
CA LEU A 88 11.23 -9.20 4.20
C LEU A 88 11.44 -10.09 5.42
N ALA A 89 10.41 -10.84 5.86
CA ALA A 89 10.51 -11.81 6.95
C ALA A 89 11.47 -12.97 6.64
N SER A 90 11.68 -13.29 5.37
CA SER A 90 12.64 -14.31 4.93
C SER A 90 14.07 -13.76 4.83
N ILE A 91 14.21 -12.51 4.44
CA ILE A 91 15.50 -11.82 4.29
C ILE A 91 16.07 -11.43 5.66
N PHE A 92 15.22 -11.01 6.60
CA PHE A 92 15.57 -10.55 7.95
C PHE A 92 14.92 -11.45 9.03
N PRO A 93 15.54 -12.60 9.34
CA PRO A 93 14.97 -13.59 10.27
C PRO A 93 14.72 -13.06 11.69
N GLU A 94 15.46 -12.06 12.13
CA GLU A 94 15.33 -11.39 13.43
C GLU A 94 14.00 -10.66 13.60
N TYR A 95 13.38 -10.20 12.50
CA TYR A 95 12.07 -9.52 12.51
C TYR A 95 10.92 -10.42 12.05
N LYS A 96 11.22 -11.69 11.73
CA LYS A 96 10.28 -12.61 11.08
C LYS A 96 8.98 -12.79 11.85
N GLU A 97 9.06 -12.98 13.15
CA GLU A 97 7.87 -13.25 13.98
C GLU A 97 6.89 -12.06 13.93
N ASP A 98 7.38 -10.85 14.12
CA ASP A 98 6.55 -9.65 14.13
C ASP A 98 6.00 -9.32 12.73
N LEU A 99 6.81 -9.48 11.69
CA LEU A 99 6.36 -9.30 10.31
C LEU A 99 5.26 -10.31 9.94
N LEU A 100 5.36 -11.58 10.35
CA LEU A 100 4.32 -12.57 10.10
C LEU A 100 3.04 -12.32 10.91
N LYS A 101 3.12 -11.74 12.10
CA LYS A 101 1.93 -11.28 12.84
C LYS A 101 1.21 -10.17 12.08
N ILE A 102 1.94 -9.22 11.49
CA ILE A 102 1.37 -8.17 10.64
C ILE A 102 0.75 -8.77 9.39
N TYR A 103 1.47 -9.64 8.69
CA TYR A 103 0.99 -10.39 7.51
C TYR A 103 -0.38 -11.05 7.76
N ASN A 104 -0.56 -11.71 8.90
CA ASN A 104 -1.80 -12.44 9.22
C ASN A 104 -3.00 -11.52 9.50
N ARG A 105 -2.78 -10.23 9.68
CA ARG A 105 -3.82 -9.23 9.96
C ARG A 105 -4.13 -8.32 8.77
N GLY A 106 -3.60 -8.67 7.60
CA GLY A 106 -3.89 -7.97 6.36
C GLY A 106 -5.34 -8.19 5.91
N PHE A 107 -6.04 -7.09 5.66
CA PHE A 107 -7.41 -7.05 5.13
C PHE A 107 -7.41 -6.28 3.81
N ASP A 108 -8.03 -6.85 2.79
CA ASP A 108 -8.11 -6.23 1.47
C ASP A 108 -9.32 -5.30 1.38
N LEU A 109 -9.09 -4.04 1.06
CA LEU A 109 -10.17 -3.09 0.83
C LEU A 109 -11.04 -3.49 -0.37
N LEU A 110 -10.48 -4.21 -1.34
CA LEU A 110 -11.21 -4.77 -2.48
C LEU A 110 -12.32 -5.72 -2.06
N TRP A 111 -12.18 -6.44 -0.95
CA TRP A 111 -13.21 -7.36 -0.47
C TRP A 111 -14.53 -6.66 -0.13
N LEU A 112 -14.48 -5.37 0.17
CA LEU A 112 -15.69 -4.56 0.42
C LEU A 112 -16.34 -4.08 -0.89
N LEU A 113 -15.63 -4.08 -1.99
CA LEU A 113 -16.07 -3.51 -3.27
C LEU A 113 -16.37 -4.57 -4.32
N ASN A 114 -15.53 -5.58 -4.39
CA ASN A 114 -15.63 -6.66 -5.37
C ASN A 114 -16.30 -7.89 -4.76
N ASN A 115 -16.76 -8.80 -5.62
CA ASN A 115 -17.33 -10.07 -5.17
C ASN A 115 -16.24 -10.91 -4.45
N ASN A 116 -16.45 -11.12 -3.16
CA ASN A 116 -15.65 -12.02 -2.34
C ASN A 116 -16.55 -13.10 -1.73
N LYS A 117 -16.57 -14.26 -2.40
CA LYS A 117 -17.44 -15.37 -2.00
C LYS A 117 -17.16 -15.86 -0.58
N GLU A 118 -15.87 -16.03 -0.23
CA GLU A 118 -15.47 -16.53 1.10
C GLU A 118 -15.96 -15.60 2.21
N LEU A 119 -15.73 -14.29 2.07
CA LEU A 119 -16.19 -13.30 3.04
C LEU A 119 -17.72 -13.33 3.18
N TYR A 120 -18.46 -13.44 2.06
CA TYR A 120 -19.91 -13.43 2.09
C TYR A 120 -20.48 -14.73 2.66
N GLU A 121 -19.85 -15.88 2.41
CA GLU A 121 -20.19 -17.15 3.04
C GLU A 121 -19.98 -17.08 4.57
N GLU A 122 -18.88 -16.53 5.03
CA GLU A 122 -18.62 -16.30 6.47
C GLU A 122 -19.65 -15.35 7.10
N LEU A 123 -20.15 -14.38 6.34
CA LEU A 123 -21.22 -13.47 6.76
C LEU A 123 -22.63 -14.09 6.68
N GLY A 124 -22.75 -15.34 6.20
CA GLY A 124 -24.00 -16.10 6.15
C GLY A 124 -24.82 -15.92 4.87
N PHE A 125 -24.29 -15.30 3.83
CA PHE A 125 -24.91 -15.22 2.51
C PHE A 125 -24.85 -16.57 1.80
N THR A 126 -25.83 -16.88 0.95
CA THR A 126 -25.92 -18.16 0.24
C THR A 126 -26.50 -17.99 -1.17
N GLY A 127 -26.25 -18.98 -2.04
CA GLY A 127 -26.86 -19.07 -3.36
C GLY A 127 -26.46 -17.93 -4.30
N LYS A 128 -27.45 -17.28 -4.91
CA LYS A 128 -27.22 -16.22 -5.90
C LYS A 128 -26.60 -14.96 -5.32
N ASP A 129 -26.76 -14.71 -4.04
CA ASP A 129 -26.21 -13.52 -3.37
C ASP A 129 -24.66 -13.55 -3.34
N LEU A 130 -24.07 -14.74 -3.47
CA LEU A 130 -22.63 -14.93 -3.59
C LEU A 130 -22.07 -14.60 -4.98
N GLU A 131 -22.91 -14.39 -5.97
CA GLU A 131 -22.52 -14.15 -7.37
C GLU A 131 -22.65 -12.68 -7.78
N THR A 132 -23.14 -11.84 -6.89
CA THR A 132 -23.33 -10.40 -7.15
C THR A 132 -22.09 -9.59 -6.73
N PHE A 133 -21.89 -8.45 -7.39
CA PHE A 133 -20.89 -7.48 -6.94
C PHE A 133 -21.40 -6.78 -5.67
N ASN A 134 -20.49 -6.52 -4.73
CA ASN A 134 -20.81 -5.79 -3.51
C ASN A 134 -21.14 -4.33 -3.80
N PHE A 135 -20.40 -3.74 -4.76
CA PHE A 135 -20.55 -2.36 -5.18
C PHE A 135 -20.49 -2.25 -6.71
N TYR A 136 -21.43 -1.50 -7.28
CA TYR A 136 -21.46 -1.21 -8.71
C TYR A 136 -21.52 0.29 -8.97
N ASP A 137 -20.61 0.76 -9.83
CA ASP A 137 -20.63 2.10 -10.42
C ASP A 137 -20.05 2.01 -11.82
N GLU A 138 -20.67 2.65 -12.80
CA GLU A 138 -20.24 2.60 -14.21
C GLU A 138 -18.83 3.18 -14.41
N ARG A 139 -18.41 4.11 -13.57
CA ARG A 139 -17.07 4.73 -13.61
C ARG A 139 -15.94 3.74 -13.34
N LEU A 140 -16.22 2.65 -12.65
CA LEU A 140 -15.25 1.58 -12.40
C LEU A 140 -14.82 0.86 -13.67
N SER A 141 -15.69 0.80 -14.69
CA SER A 141 -15.38 0.18 -15.99
C SER A 141 -14.77 -1.23 -15.87
N GLY A 142 -15.26 -2.02 -14.90
CA GLY A 142 -14.78 -3.39 -14.64
C GLY A 142 -13.44 -3.49 -13.92
N SER A 143 -12.87 -2.39 -13.42
CA SER A 143 -11.62 -2.35 -12.66
C SER A 143 -11.82 -1.75 -11.27
N PHE A 144 -11.26 -2.41 -10.26
CA PHE A 144 -11.25 -1.94 -8.87
C PHE A 144 -9.86 -1.44 -8.43
N SER A 145 -9.00 -1.02 -9.37
CA SER A 145 -7.74 -0.36 -9.01
C SER A 145 -8.04 0.93 -8.23
N ILE A 146 -7.15 1.34 -7.35
CA ILE A 146 -7.34 2.52 -6.49
C ILE A 146 -7.64 3.78 -7.30
N LYS A 147 -7.01 3.94 -8.46
CA LYS A 147 -7.23 5.06 -9.39
C LYS A 147 -8.60 5.05 -10.07
N LYS A 148 -9.29 3.91 -10.08
CA LYS A 148 -10.66 3.78 -10.58
C LYS A 148 -11.68 3.86 -9.45
N THR A 149 -11.33 3.37 -8.27
CA THR A 149 -12.24 3.41 -7.12
C THR A 149 -12.27 4.79 -6.45
N LEU A 150 -11.14 5.47 -6.33
CA LEU A 150 -11.06 6.77 -5.66
C LEU A 150 -12.03 7.81 -6.22
N PRO A 151 -12.11 8.07 -7.55
CA PRO A 151 -13.03 9.07 -8.11
C PRO A 151 -14.53 8.76 -7.92
N VAL A 152 -14.85 7.53 -7.50
CA VAL A 152 -16.23 7.15 -7.16
C VAL A 152 -16.63 7.63 -5.77
N PHE A 153 -15.67 7.72 -4.86
CA PHE A 153 -15.89 7.98 -3.44
C PHE A 153 -15.38 9.33 -2.94
N SER A 154 -14.51 10.00 -3.71
CA SER A 154 -13.85 11.25 -3.32
C SER A 154 -13.53 12.10 -4.55
N ASP A 155 -13.43 13.41 -4.36
CA ASP A 155 -12.96 14.37 -5.37
C ASP A 155 -11.41 14.42 -5.45
N LEU A 156 -10.72 13.59 -4.68
CA LEU A 156 -9.27 13.49 -4.68
C LEU A 156 -8.77 12.93 -6.03
N SER A 157 -7.73 13.56 -6.61
CA SER A 157 -7.16 13.18 -7.90
C SER A 157 -5.64 13.09 -7.86
N TYR A 158 -5.08 12.27 -8.72
CA TYR A 158 -3.63 12.14 -8.95
C TYR A 158 -3.09 13.12 -9.99
N ASP A 159 -3.95 13.90 -10.67
CA ASP A 159 -3.60 14.70 -11.85
C ASP A 159 -2.58 15.81 -11.54
N ASN A 160 -2.51 16.28 -10.30
CA ASN A 160 -1.61 17.36 -9.89
C ASN A 160 -0.30 16.88 -9.25
N LEU A 161 -0.03 15.57 -9.26
CA LEU A 161 1.20 15.03 -8.72
C LEU A 161 2.32 15.03 -9.76
N ASP A 162 3.57 15.14 -9.35
CA ASP A 162 4.75 14.98 -10.23
C ASP A 162 5.02 13.51 -10.58
N VAL A 163 4.61 12.56 -9.71
CA VAL A 163 4.62 11.11 -9.94
C VAL A 163 3.18 10.62 -9.96
N HIS A 164 2.79 9.93 -11.03
CA HIS A 164 1.39 9.55 -11.26
C HIS A 164 1.11 8.05 -11.10
N ASN A 165 2.16 7.23 -11.07
CA ASN A 165 2.02 5.77 -11.03
C ASN A 165 3.31 5.08 -10.56
N GLY A 166 3.20 3.80 -10.15
CA GLY A 166 4.33 3.01 -9.68
C GLY A 166 5.45 2.82 -10.72
N THR A 167 5.14 2.83 -12.03
CA THR A 167 6.20 2.77 -13.07
C THR A 167 7.06 4.03 -13.06
N GLU A 168 6.47 5.19 -12.88
CA GLU A 168 7.22 6.45 -12.73
C GLU A 168 8.02 6.45 -11.43
N ALA A 169 7.46 5.94 -10.33
CA ALA A 169 8.18 5.77 -9.06
C ALA A 169 9.43 4.89 -9.23
N ILE A 170 9.31 3.77 -9.95
CA ILE A 170 10.45 2.90 -10.31
C ILE A 170 11.52 3.67 -11.08
N VAL A 171 11.13 4.47 -12.09
CA VAL A 171 12.06 5.25 -12.91
C VAL A 171 12.77 6.29 -12.05
N VAL A 172 12.06 6.99 -11.19
CA VAL A 172 12.66 7.98 -10.27
C VAL A 172 13.70 7.32 -9.37
N TYR A 173 13.35 6.21 -8.68
CA TYR A 173 14.27 5.51 -7.81
C TYR A 173 15.50 4.95 -8.54
N ALA A 174 15.31 4.40 -9.75
CA ALA A 174 16.39 3.86 -10.57
C ALA A 174 17.42 4.93 -10.98
N ASN A 175 17.02 6.19 -11.04
CA ASN A 175 17.85 7.30 -11.47
C ASN A 175 18.48 8.12 -10.31
N TYR A 176 18.34 7.69 -9.06
CA TYR A 176 18.87 8.43 -7.90
C TYR A 176 20.35 8.82 -8.03
N ASP A 177 21.17 7.93 -8.57
CA ASP A 177 22.60 8.18 -8.74
C ASP A 177 22.94 9.10 -9.93
N ASN A 178 21.97 9.33 -10.83
CA ASN A 178 22.09 10.20 -11.98
C ASN A 178 21.64 11.64 -11.70
N TYR A 179 20.86 11.86 -10.63
CA TYR A 179 20.39 13.18 -10.25
C TYR A 179 21.45 13.98 -9.49
N SER A 180 21.46 15.29 -9.70
CA SER A 180 22.09 16.20 -8.75
C SER A 180 21.44 16.07 -7.37
N LYS A 181 22.10 16.56 -6.33
CA LYS A 181 21.54 16.50 -4.98
C LYS A 181 20.18 17.19 -4.90
N GLU A 182 20.04 18.36 -5.49
CA GLU A 182 18.82 19.16 -5.48
C GLU A 182 17.67 18.48 -6.25
N GLU A 183 17.96 17.95 -7.44
CA GLU A 183 16.99 17.18 -8.23
C GLU A 183 16.53 15.93 -7.49
N ARG A 184 17.45 15.20 -6.87
CA ARG A 184 17.11 14.00 -6.09
C ARG A 184 16.20 14.34 -4.91
N GLU A 185 16.50 15.40 -4.15
CA GLU A 185 15.64 15.84 -3.04
C GLU A 185 14.23 16.19 -3.53
N LYS A 186 14.10 16.87 -4.67
CA LYS A 186 12.80 17.15 -5.30
C LYS A 186 12.07 15.86 -5.70
N GLN A 187 12.77 14.93 -6.35
CA GLN A 187 12.16 13.67 -6.77
C GLN A 187 11.77 12.78 -5.59
N GLN A 188 12.55 12.77 -4.52
CA GLN A 188 12.21 12.07 -3.28
C GLN A 188 10.96 12.64 -2.61
N GLU A 189 10.79 13.95 -2.63
CA GLU A 189 9.57 14.54 -2.11
C GLU A 189 8.34 14.19 -2.96
N ALA A 190 8.48 14.18 -4.29
CA ALA A 190 7.42 13.74 -5.19
C ALA A 190 6.98 12.28 -4.94
N LEU A 191 7.94 11.37 -4.69
CA LEU A 191 7.65 9.98 -4.32
C LEU A 191 6.85 9.88 -3.03
N LYS A 192 7.29 10.57 -1.97
CA LYS A 192 6.57 10.58 -0.68
C LYS A 192 5.14 11.10 -0.82
N ILE A 193 4.95 12.16 -1.60
CA ILE A 193 3.61 12.72 -1.85
C ILE A 193 2.75 11.69 -2.57
N TYR A 194 3.29 11.01 -3.57
CA TYR A 194 2.59 9.98 -4.34
C TYR A 194 2.18 8.80 -3.44
N CYS A 195 3.13 8.18 -2.73
CA CYS A 195 2.85 7.02 -1.87
C CYS A 195 1.91 7.37 -0.69
N ARG A 196 2.03 8.61 -0.14
CA ARG A 196 1.07 9.15 0.84
C ARG A 196 -0.33 9.26 0.25
N GLN A 197 -0.45 9.72 -0.99
CA GLN A 197 -1.73 9.83 -1.68
C GLN A 197 -2.40 8.46 -1.85
N ASP A 198 -1.66 7.40 -2.19
CA ASP A 198 -2.21 6.06 -2.33
C ASP A 198 -2.79 5.55 -1.01
N THR A 199 -2.10 5.77 0.11
CA THR A 199 -2.63 5.37 1.42
C THR A 199 -3.76 6.29 1.91
N TRP A 200 -3.76 7.58 1.58
CA TRP A 200 -4.87 8.48 1.88
C TRP A 200 -6.12 8.13 1.09
N ALA A 201 -5.97 7.76 -0.18
CA ALA A 201 -7.06 7.29 -1.00
C ALA A 201 -7.81 6.10 -0.36
N MET A 202 -7.08 5.17 0.26
CA MET A 202 -7.69 4.05 1.00
C MET A 202 -8.51 4.54 2.21
N VAL A 203 -8.03 5.56 2.93
CA VAL A 203 -8.76 6.18 4.06
C VAL A 203 -10.06 6.84 3.57
N GLU A 204 -10.00 7.60 2.49
CA GLU A 204 -11.16 8.25 1.88
C GLU A 204 -12.21 7.23 1.42
N ILE A 205 -11.80 6.18 0.70
CA ILE A 205 -12.70 5.11 0.26
C ILE A 205 -13.35 4.44 1.47
N LEU A 206 -12.57 4.05 2.48
CA LEU A 206 -13.09 3.39 3.68
C LEU A 206 -14.08 4.28 4.43
N ASN A 207 -13.80 5.58 4.55
CA ASN A 207 -14.68 6.54 5.20
C ASN A 207 -15.98 6.75 4.41
N ALA A 208 -15.92 6.77 3.07
CA ALA A 208 -17.10 6.83 2.23
C ALA A 208 -17.97 5.58 2.40
N LEU A 209 -17.37 4.39 2.36
CA LEU A 209 -18.07 3.12 2.57
C LEU A 209 -18.75 3.06 3.96
N ARG A 210 -18.08 3.53 5.01
CA ARG A 210 -18.68 3.62 6.36
C ARG A 210 -19.91 4.51 6.41
N LYS A 211 -20.01 5.55 5.56
CA LYS A 211 -21.19 6.42 5.47
C LYS A 211 -22.38 5.73 4.80
N LEU A 212 -22.13 4.77 3.91
CA LEU A 212 -23.18 4.04 3.21
C LEU A 212 -23.93 3.02 4.12
N VAL A 213 -23.32 2.59 5.21
CA VAL A 213 -23.88 1.57 6.12
C VAL A 213 -24.37 2.15 7.46
N LYS A 214 -24.40 3.45 7.60
CA LYS A 214 -25.01 4.18 8.72
C LYS A 214 -26.45 4.57 8.37
#